data_fdb4ceed914c769dbe59944924144158
#
_entry.id   fdb4ceed914c769dbe59944924144158
#
_cell.length_a   1.000
_cell.length_b   1.000
_cell.length_c   1.000
_cell.angle_alpha   90.00
_cell.angle_beta   90.00
_cell.angle_gamma   90.00
#
_symmetry.space_group_name_H-M   'P 1'
#
loop_
_entity.id
_entity.type
_entity.pdbx_description
1 polymer ?
#
loop_
_entity_poly.entity_id
_entity_poly.type
_entity_poly.pdbx_seq_one_letter_code
_entity_poly.pdbx_strand_id
1 'polypeptide(L)'
;MGASIGLVAAIERLVRGRQAMSKLLQLGVYLDNEVISEGDIAAASVLVDIARRTGPTEPSDLAWVAMCLALRTSRDGHTCVDFNRIQEWGASLTADDYQYFPVSSTPWLDALASVPLLVGAASERKAFILDGQRLYLGRSFSQEQSIAAVLTRNSASNINVLLGGPGTGKTTEVARRLIERFEQGGVMPRLALAAPTGKAATRMTEVLHARCKDQNASPEVVAAVTAVAARTIHSLLGYAPNRTPRFTFGAHNPLPYDLVVIDEASMLSSSDMFQLLEALAPTTELLLVGDPDQLASVESGSVLADIAASANNPQSLLASRIKVLQTQHRFAADSSIAALATAVRNGDTSSAFNVLEANNTDLRWVDPKNSDQLQMLIDEVHQHALGLCESAVNVDAAEVLEKQRMLQVLCAHRGGEMGVFGWNDRINGLLGSKAATTWYAGRPVMVSRNNPALNLSNGDVGVVLGAKSGDRVHAVFGQSGQYNTIPTSRLEDVSTVHALTIHKSQGSEYVHAVVVLPENNSRILTRELLYTGVTRAIGKLTIVGTRSTIQSAIERPIRRASGLATRL
;
A
#
# COMPACT_ATOMS: atom_id res chain seq x y z
N MET A 1 5.32 -17.83 17.09
CA MET A 1 5.34 -17.18 18.42
C MET A 1 6.59 -17.47 19.25
N GLY A 2 7.18 -18.66 19.24
CA GLY A 2 8.34 -18.97 20.09
C GLY A 2 9.66 -18.25 19.75
N ALA A 3 9.94 -17.97 18.48
CA ALA A 3 11.19 -17.31 18.07
C ALA A 3 11.20 -15.80 18.39
N SER A 4 10.03 -15.15 18.40
CA SER A 4 9.88 -13.72 18.73
C SER A 4 10.11 -13.47 20.22
N ILE A 5 9.67 -14.38 21.10
CA ILE A 5 9.83 -14.24 22.56
C ILE A 5 11.31 -14.43 22.97
N GLY A 6 12.02 -15.32 22.28
CA GLY A 6 13.46 -15.53 22.53
C GLY A 6 14.32 -14.33 22.13
N LEU A 7 13.98 -13.64 21.04
CA LEU A 7 14.70 -12.45 20.58
C LEU A 7 14.43 -11.24 21.51
N VAL A 8 13.19 -11.04 21.94
CA VAL A 8 12.83 -9.98 22.90
C VAL A 8 13.53 -10.20 24.23
N ALA A 9 13.54 -11.43 24.76
CA ALA A 9 14.25 -11.76 26.00
C ALA A 9 15.79 -11.63 25.88
N ALA A 10 16.35 -11.90 24.70
CA ALA A 10 17.78 -11.67 24.43
C ALA A 10 18.10 -10.17 24.30
N ILE A 11 17.24 -9.40 23.66
CA ILE A 11 17.35 -7.94 23.57
C ILE A 11 17.19 -7.30 24.96
N GLU A 12 16.24 -7.72 25.77
CA GLU A 12 16.08 -7.24 27.15
C GLU A 12 17.30 -7.54 28.05
N ARG A 13 17.98 -8.68 27.86
CA ARG A 13 19.23 -8.99 28.57
C ARG A 13 20.39 -8.14 28.09
N LEU A 14 20.46 -7.80 26.81
CA LEU A 14 21.49 -6.93 26.24
C LEU A 14 21.27 -5.46 26.62
N VAL A 15 20.03 -4.99 26.67
CA VAL A 15 19.67 -3.62 27.13
C VAL A 15 19.96 -3.45 28.62
N ARG A 16 19.90 -4.50 29.45
CA ARG A 16 20.31 -4.48 30.86
C ARG A 16 21.82 -4.42 31.06
N GLY A 17 22.62 -4.57 30.00
CA GLY A 17 24.06 -4.38 30.07
C GLY A 17 24.42 -2.90 30.34
N ARG A 18 25.35 -2.65 31.30
CA ARG A 18 25.76 -1.31 31.72
C ARG A 18 26.13 -0.35 30.57
N GLN A 19 26.65 -0.86 29.44
CA GLN A 19 27.06 -0.05 28.28
C GLN A 19 25.88 0.44 27.45
N ALA A 20 24.85 -0.40 27.23
CA ALA A 20 23.63 0.01 26.53
C ALA A 20 22.89 1.09 27.32
N MET A 21 22.84 0.98 28.63
CA MET A 21 22.20 1.97 29.50
C MET A 21 22.96 3.33 29.51
N SER A 22 24.28 3.31 29.47
CA SER A 22 25.11 4.54 29.35
C SER A 22 24.85 5.23 28.00
N LYS A 23 24.69 4.45 26.90
CA LYS A 23 24.45 4.99 25.56
C LYS A 23 23.03 5.52 25.40
N LEU A 24 22.03 4.89 26.02
CA LEU A 24 20.65 5.41 26.08
C LEU A 24 20.63 6.81 26.70
N LEU A 25 21.39 7.05 27.78
CA LEU A 25 21.48 8.38 28.41
C LEU A 25 22.14 9.42 27.49
N GLN A 26 23.17 9.03 26.74
CA GLN A 26 23.86 9.91 25.78
C GLN A 26 23.02 10.29 24.57
N LEU A 27 22.09 9.39 24.14
CA LEU A 27 21.21 9.60 23.00
C LEU A 27 19.80 10.06 23.39
N GLY A 28 19.59 10.50 24.63
CA GLY A 28 18.31 10.89 25.21
C GLY A 28 17.54 11.90 24.35
N VAL A 29 18.21 12.95 23.87
CA VAL A 29 17.60 13.98 23.02
C VAL A 29 16.92 13.39 21.79
N TYR A 30 17.51 12.37 21.18
CA TYR A 30 16.96 11.72 19.98
C TYR A 30 15.82 10.75 20.31
N LEU A 31 15.85 10.15 21.50
CA LEU A 31 14.78 9.30 22.01
C LEU A 31 13.56 10.12 22.42
N ASP A 32 13.78 11.20 23.20
CA ASP A 32 12.70 12.07 23.71
C ASP A 32 11.95 12.76 22.57
N ASN A 33 12.64 13.05 21.46
CA ASN A 33 12.06 13.65 20.25
C ASN A 33 11.62 12.60 19.21
N GLU A 34 11.61 11.31 19.56
CA GLU A 34 11.19 10.20 18.67
C GLU A 34 11.98 10.11 17.34
N VAL A 35 13.19 10.67 17.27
CA VAL A 35 14.08 10.56 16.09
C VAL A 35 14.55 9.13 15.92
N ILE A 36 14.85 8.45 17.03
CA ILE A 36 15.20 7.03 17.11
C ILE A 36 14.40 6.37 18.24
N SER A 37 14.43 5.05 18.33
CA SER A 37 13.78 4.29 19.41
C SER A 37 14.78 3.44 20.19
N GLU A 38 14.40 3.01 21.40
CA GLU A 38 15.20 2.04 22.18
C GLU A 38 15.47 0.75 21.38
N GLY A 39 14.50 0.30 20.57
CA GLY A 39 14.67 -0.85 19.69
C GLY A 39 15.75 -0.65 18.63
N ASP A 40 15.90 0.56 18.10
CA ASP A 40 16.95 0.87 17.13
C ASP A 40 18.32 0.86 17.78
N ILE A 41 18.44 1.41 18.99
CA ILE A 41 19.68 1.39 19.77
C ILE A 41 20.05 -0.06 20.13
N ALA A 42 19.09 -0.86 20.57
CA ALA A 42 19.33 -2.26 20.90
C ALA A 42 19.83 -3.05 19.69
N ALA A 43 19.21 -2.85 18.52
CA ALA A 43 19.63 -3.52 17.28
C ALA A 43 21.02 -3.05 16.81
N ALA A 44 21.32 -1.74 16.89
CA ALA A 44 22.65 -1.21 16.59
C ALA A 44 23.70 -1.76 17.54
N SER A 45 23.38 -1.88 18.84
CA SER A 45 24.28 -2.45 19.86
C SER A 45 24.71 -3.88 19.53
N VAL A 46 23.78 -4.72 19.07
CA VAL A 46 24.10 -6.09 18.64
C VAL A 46 25.11 -6.09 17.50
N LEU A 47 24.92 -5.21 16.51
CA LEU A 47 25.84 -5.12 15.35
C LEU A 47 27.22 -4.61 15.78
N VAL A 48 27.29 -3.62 16.66
CA VAL A 48 28.57 -3.10 17.22
C VAL A 48 29.27 -4.18 18.03
N ASP A 49 28.57 -4.94 18.86
CA ASP A 49 29.16 -6.03 19.65
C ASP A 49 29.68 -7.17 18.77
N ILE A 50 29.02 -7.47 17.66
CA ILE A 50 29.53 -8.43 16.66
C ILE A 50 30.81 -7.88 16.02
N ALA A 51 30.84 -6.60 15.63
CA ALA A 51 32.01 -5.98 15.02
C ALA A 51 33.21 -5.95 15.99
N ARG A 52 32.99 -5.65 17.27
CA ARG A 52 34.04 -5.66 18.33
C ARG A 52 34.73 -7.01 18.48
N ARG A 53 34.06 -8.11 18.15
CA ARG A 53 34.70 -9.45 18.17
C ARG A 53 35.72 -9.64 17.04
N THR A 54 35.62 -8.83 15.99
CA THR A 54 36.51 -8.89 14.82
C THR A 54 37.60 -7.81 14.85
N GLY A 55 37.42 -6.75 15.63
CA GLY A 55 38.38 -5.67 15.80
C GLY A 55 37.85 -4.49 16.62
N PRO A 56 38.70 -3.55 16.96
CA PRO A 56 38.31 -2.37 17.75
C PRO A 56 37.25 -1.56 16.98
N THR A 57 36.13 -1.31 17.61
CA THR A 57 34.99 -0.58 17.02
C THR A 57 34.33 0.27 18.10
N GLU A 58 34.52 1.58 18.02
CA GLU A 58 33.97 2.57 18.96
C GLU A 58 33.27 3.69 18.15
N PRO A 59 31.98 3.50 17.82
CA PRO A 59 31.24 4.51 17.07
C PRO A 59 31.06 5.80 17.88
N SER A 60 31.22 6.95 17.22
CA SER A 60 30.80 8.26 17.79
C SER A 60 29.28 8.31 17.95
N ASP A 61 28.77 9.28 18.71
CA ASP A 61 27.33 9.44 18.91
C ASP A 61 26.61 9.66 17.59
N LEU A 62 27.20 10.43 16.69
CA LEU A 62 26.64 10.68 15.37
C LEU A 62 26.60 9.41 14.50
N ALA A 63 27.63 8.56 14.57
CA ALA A 63 27.62 7.25 13.90
C ALA A 63 26.52 6.33 14.49
N TRP A 64 26.32 6.36 15.81
CA TRP A 64 25.22 5.63 16.45
C TRP A 64 23.86 6.08 15.92
N VAL A 65 23.60 7.39 15.89
CA VAL A 65 22.33 7.94 15.38
C VAL A 65 22.14 7.55 13.92
N ALA A 66 23.17 7.69 13.07
CA ALA A 66 23.08 7.30 11.66
C ALA A 66 22.71 5.82 11.47
N MET A 67 23.34 4.91 12.24
CA MET A 67 23.02 3.48 12.21
C MET A 67 21.61 3.20 12.72
N CYS A 68 21.15 3.87 13.78
CA CYS A 68 19.79 3.76 14.29
C CYS A 68 18.77 4.25 13.26
N LEU A 69 19.04 5.38 12.59
CA LEU A 69 18.20 5.87 11.50
C LEU A 69 18.12 4.86 10.36
N ALA A 70 19.25 4.25 9.95
CA ALA A 70 19.25 3.22 8.91
C ALA A 70 18.44 1.97 9.30
N LEU A 71 18.47 1.57 10.58
CA LEU A 71 17.62 0.48 11.10
C LEU A 71 16.13 0.84 11.11
N ARG A 72 15.82 2.11 11.37
CA ARG A 72 14.45 2.63 11.36
C ARG A 72 13.84 2.74 9.96
N THR A 73 14.64 2.89 8.90
CA THR A 73 14.19 3.16 7.53
C THR A 73 13.02 2.27 7.09
N SER A 74 13.08 0.98 7.36
CA SER A 74 12.06 0.03 6.92
C SER A 74 10.69 0.26 7.57
N ARG A 75 10.64 0.78 8.80
CA ARG A 75 9.38 1.11 9.49
C ARG A 75 8.75 2.39 8.96
N ASP A 76 9.56 3.32 8.50
CA ASP A 76 9.11 4.61 7.95
C ASP A 76 8.90 4.53 6.42
N GLY A 77 9.05 3.33 5.82
CA GLY A 77 8.83 3.09 4.40
C GLY A 77 9.99 3.48 3.49
N HIS A 78 11.14 3.90 4.06
CA HIS A 78 12.36 4.23 3.32
C HIS A 78 13.21 2.99 3.04
N THR A 79 14.08 3.03 2.03
CA THR A 79 15.11 2.00 1.78
C THR A 79 16.47 2.41 2.31
N CYS A 80 16.72 3.71 2.47
CA CYS A 80 17.97 4.29 2.96
C CYS A 80 17.73 5.56 3.78
N VAL A 81 18.76 6.02 4.48
CA VAL A 81 18.86 7.41 5.01
C VAL A 81 19.56 8.23 3.94
N ASP A 82 18.94 9.29 3.44
CA ASP A 82 19.56 10.25 2.51
C ASP A 82 20.04 11.49 3.29
N PHE A 83 21.35 11.64 3.43
CA PHE A 83 21.95 12.75 4.19
C PHE A 83 21.80 14.12 3.49
N ASN A 84 21.44 14.16 2.21
CA ASN A 84 21.03 15.43 1.56
C ASN A 84 19.69 15.96 2.11
N ARG A 85 18.90 15.07 2.71
CA ARG A 85 17.55 15.34 3.22
C ARG A 85 17.46 15.05 4.72
N ILE A 86 18.59 15.07 5.41
CA ILE A 86 18.67 14.64 6.82
C ILE A 86 17.77 15.47 7.74
N GLN A 87 17.48 16.72 7.40
CA GLN A 87 16.57 17.59 8.16
C GLN A 87 15.15 17.01 8.28
N GLU A 88 14.69 16.24 7.29
CA GLU A 88 13.37 15.60 7.32
C GLU A 88 13.29 14.54 8.45
N TRP A 89 14.41 13.92 8.79
CA TRP A 89 14.52 12.94 9.88
C TRP A 89 14.55 13.59 11.27
N GLY A 90 15.03 14.82 11.35
CA GLY A 90 15.06 15.63 12.55
C GLY A 90 13.87 16.57 12.71
N ALA A 91 12.79 16.40 11.96
CA ALA A 91 11.65 17.34 11.95
C ALA A 91 10.91 17.47 13.30
N SER A 92 11.12 16.55 14.23
CA SER A 92 10.58 16.58 15.59
C SER A 92 11.51 17.28 16.60
N LEU A 93 12.76 17.61 16.21
CA LEU A 93 13.73 18.28 17.07
C LEU A 93 13.37 19.76 17.26
N THR A 94 13.64 20.29 18.44
CA THR A 94 13.54 21.73 18.71
C THR A 94 14.74 22.48 18.14
N ALA A 95 14.67 23.81 18.06
CA ALA A 95 15.79 24.62 17.56
C ALA A 95 17.08 24.42 18.38
N ASP A 96 16.95 24.22 19.69
CA ASP A 96 18.08 24.00 20.60
C ASP A 96 18.72 22.61 20.42
N ASP A 97 17.90 21.61 20.02
CA ASP A 97 18.35 20.23 19.78
C ASP A 97 19.13 20.08 18.46
N TYR A 98 18.89 20.97 17.47
CA TYR A 98 19.61 20.93 16.18
C TYR A 98 21.12 21.13 16.30
N GLN A 99 21.61 21.66 17.41
CA GLN A 99 23.08 21.73 17.66
C GLN A 99 23.75 20.34 17.67
N TYR A 100 22.98 19.28 17.97
CA TYR A 100 23.46 17.90 18.02
C TYR A 100 23.10 17.11 16.74
N PHE A 101 22.29 17.69 15.84
CA PHE A 101 21.80 17.04 14.61
C PHE A 101 22.24 17.85 13.39
N PRO A 102 23.45 17.62 12.86
CA PRO A 102 23.99 18.36 11.73
C PRO A 102 23.06 18.33 10.52
N VAL A 103 22.77 19.50 9.96
CA VAL A 103 21.89 19.64 8.78
C VAL A 103 22.64 19.39 7.45
N SER A 104 23.99 19.41 7.48
CA SER A 104 24.84 19.05 6.35
C SER A 104 25.25 17.59 6.40
N SER A 105 25.51 16.99 5.24
CA SER A 105 25.87 15.56 5.13
C SER A 105 27.28 15.24 5.65
N THR A 106 28.24 16.16 5.54
CA THR A 106 29.66 15.90 5.82
C THR A 106 29.92 15.32 7.20
N PRO A 107 29.41 15.88 8.32
CA PRO A 107 29.67 15.30 9.65
C PRO A 107 29.18 13.86 9.80
N TRP A 108 28.07 13.51 9.13
CA TRP A 108 27.54 12.15 9.13
C TRP A 108 28.45 11.18 8.38
N LEU A 109 28.96 11.60 7.22
CA LEU A 109 29.86 10.79 6.39
C LEU A 109 31.19 10.56 7.13
N ASP A 110 31.74 11.59 7.76
CA ASP A 110 32.98 11.50 8.58
C ASP A 110 32.79 10.55 9.76
N ALA A 111 31.65 10.65 10.45
CA ALA A 111 31.30 9.75 11.56
C ALA A 111 31.21 8.29 11.09
N LEU A 112 30.60 8.03 9.95
CA LEU A 112 30.46 6.68 9.38
C LEU A 112 31.80 6.12 8.87
N ALA A 113 32.69 6.96 8.35
CA ALA A 113 34.03 6.55 7.94
C ALA A 113 34.88 6.01 9.11
N SER A 114 34.57 6.42 10.35
CA SER A 114 35.28 5.96 11.56
C SER A 114 34.94 4.51 11.97
N VAL A 115 33.94 3.88 11.34
CA VAL A 115 33.46 2.53 11.70
C VAL A 115 33.50 1.53 10.55
N PRO A 116 34.67 1.29 9.92
CA PRO A 116 34.81 0.50 8.69
C PRO A 116 34.46 -0.99 8.85
N LEU A 117 34.38 -1.50 10.07
CA LEU A 117 33.92 -2.88 10.31
C LEU A 117 32.39 -3.03 10.12
N LEU A 118 31.63 -1.96 10.30
CA LEU A 118 30.17 -1.93 10.19
C LEU A 118 29.69 -1.32 8.88
N VAL A 119 30.35 -0.26 8.42
CA VAL A 119 29.99 0.50 7.23
C VAL A 119 30.98 0.21 6.11
N GLY A 120 30.49 -0.15 4.94
CA GLY A 120 31.29 -0.40 3.76
C GLY A 120 30.80 0.37 2.55
N ALA A 121 31.62 0.37 1.49
CA ALA A 121 31.24 0.90 0.19
C ALA A 121 30.28 -0.05 -0.56
N ALA A 122 29.71 0.41 -1.66
CA ALA A 122 28.77 -0.33 -2.51
C ALA A 122 29.26 -1.71 -3.01
N SER A 123 30.57 -1.91 -3.09
CA SER A 123 31.21 -3.18 -3.50
C SER A 123 31.42 -4.16 -2.35
N GLU A 124 31.19 -3.76 -1.12
CA GLU A 124 31.45 -4.55 0.08
C GLU A 124 30.18 -5.22 0.62
N ARG A 125 30.36 -6.26 1.42
CA ARG A 125 29.27 -6.95 2.16
C ARG A 125 29.38 -6.62 3.63
N LYS A 126 28.76 -5.53 4.05
CA LYS A 126 28.75 -5.05 5.43
C LYS A 126 27.30 -4.91 5.93
N ALA A 127 27.15 -4.73 7.24
CA ALA A 127 25.84 -4.50 7.87
C ALA A 127 25.17 -3.24 7.31
N PHE A 128 25.98 -2.21 7.11
CA PHE A 128 25.56 -0.96 6.48
C PHE A 128 26.38 -0.68 5.22
N ILE A 129 25.75 -0.13 4.21
CA ILE A 129 26.40 0.28 2.95
C ILE A 129 26.20 1.77 2.78
N LEU A 130 27.30 2.48 2.60
CA LEU A 130 27.32 3.89 2.23
C LEU A 130 27.53 4.01 0.72
N ASP A 131 26.50 4.51 0.01
CA ASP A 131 26.54 4.77 -1.43
C ASP A 131 26.31 6.26 -1.69
N GLY A 132 27.39 6.98 -1.98
CA GLY A 132 27.39 8.43 -2.03
C GLY A 132 26.98 9.03 -0.68
N GLN A 133 25.83 9.69 -0.64
CA GLN A 133 25.28 10.30 0.59
C GLN A 133 24.08 9.50 1.16
N ARG A 134 23.95 8.23 0.79
CA ARG A 134 22.87 7.36 1.24
C ARG A 134 23.41 6.20 2.07
N LEU A 135 22.90 6.05 3.28
CA LEU A 135 23.23 4.92 4.17
C LEU A 135 22.09 3.90 4.13
N TYR A 136 22.42 2.70 3.77
CA TYR A 136 21.50 1.57 3.67
C TYR A 136 21.79 0.50 4.72
N LEU A 137 20.79 -0.28 5.08
CA LEU A 137 21.03 -1.65 5.51
C LEU A 137 21.58 -2.46 4.33
N GLY A 138 22.58 -3.31 4.54
CA GLY A 138 23.21 -4.10 3.47
C GLY A 138 22.20 -4.92 2.66
N ARG A 139 21.15 -5.47 3.31
CA ARG A 139 20.06 -6.17 2.63
C ARG A 139 19.27 -5.26 1.70
N SER A 140 18.86 -4.08 2.18
CA SER A 140 18.07 -3.13 1.39
C SER A 140 18.84 -2.63 0.19
N PHE A 141 20.15 -2.37 0.35
CA PHE A 141 21.04 -2.01 -0.74
C PHE A 141 21.11 -3.10 -1.81
N SER A 142 21.35 -4.36 -1.38
CA SER A 142 21.44 -5.49 -2.32
C SER A 142 20.14 -5.70 -3.10
N GLN A 143 18.99 -5.57 -2.44
CA GLN A 143 17.68 -5.67 -3.10
C GLN A 143 17.51 -4.58 -4.15
N GLU A 144 17.78 -3.33 -3.79
CA GLU A 144 17.63 -2.19 -4.70
C GLU A 144 18.59 -2.27 -5.89
N GLN A 145 19.84 -2.69 -5.65
CA GLN A 145 20.84 -2.94 -6.69
C GLN A 145 20.40 -4.05 -7.65
N SER A 146 19.87 -5.16 -7.13
CA SER A 146 19.35 -6.25 -7.94
C SER A 146 18.14 -5.83 -8.78
N ILE A 147 17.21 -5.08 -8.19
CA ILE A 147 16.06 -4.52 -8.93
C ILE A 147 16.55 -3.67 -10.09
N ALA A 148 17.46 -2.71 -9.84
CA ALA A 148 18.00 -1.86 -10.88
C ALA A 148 18.71 -2.68 -11.97
N ALA A 149 19.55 -3.63 -11.59
CA ALA A 149 20.29 -4.48 -12.54
C ALA A 149 19.37 -5.30 -13.44
N VAL A 150 18.25 -5.82 -12.93
CA VAL A 150 17.27 -6.56 -13.76
C VAL A 150 16.51 -5.60 -14.67
N LEU A 151 16.06 -4.47 -14.18
CA LEU A 151 15.27 -3.50 -14.95
C LEU A 151 16.10 -2.83 -16.07
N THR A 152 17.41 -2.65 -15.87
CA THR A 152 18.29 -1.97 -16.82
C THR A 152 19.07 -2.89 -17.76
N ARG A 153 18.97 -4.22 -17.64
CA ARG A 153 19.62 -5.17 -18.56
C ARG A 153 19.22 -4.90 -20.00
N ASN A 154 20.18 -4.88 -20.92
CA ASN A 154 19.93 -4.74 -22.36
C ASN A 154 19.03 -5.86 -22.93
N SER A 155 19.07 -7.05 -22.35
CA SER A 155 18.19 -8.18 -22.67
C SER A 155 16.79 -8.06 -22.05
N ALA A 156 16.54 -7.08 -21.19
CA ALA A 156 15.24 -6.85 -20.56
C ALA A 156 14.23 -6.12 -21.48
N SER A 157 14.31 -6.33 -22.81
CA SER A 157 13.29 -5.91 -23.78
C SER A 157 11.88 -6.41 -23.40
N ASN A 158 11.83 -7.39 -22.47
CA ASN A 158 10.61 -8.07 -22.05
C ASN A 158 9.92 -7.43 -20.82
N ILE A 159 10.48 -6.35 -20.23
CA ILE A 159 9.84 -5.67 -19.09
C ILE A 159 9.18 -4.38 -19.59
N ASN A 160 7.87 -4.30 -19.45
CA ASN A 160 7.06 -3.16 -19.83
C ASN A 160 6.32 -2.60 -18.63
N VAL A 161 6.09 -1.30 -18.60
CA VAL A 161 5.39 -0.61 -17.52
C VAL A 161 4.25 0.21 -18.10
N LEU A 162 3.05 0.03 -17.55
CA LEU A 162 1.84 0.75 -17.93
C LEU A 162 1.38 1.59 -16.75
N LEU A 163 1.56 2.88 -16.85
CA LEU A 163 1.19 3.84 -15.82
C LEU A 163 -0.11 4.56 -16.19
N GLY A 164 -0.89 4.91 -15.18
CA GLY A 164 -2.07 5.75 -15.36
C GLY A 164 -2.92 5.81 -14.11
N GLY A 165 -3.65 6.91 -13.95
CA GLY A 165 -4.61 7.09 -12.87
C GLY A 165 -5.82 6.15 -12.96
N PRO A 166 -6.72 6.16 -11.97
CA PRO A 166 -7.95 5.39 -12.03
C PRO A 166 -8.83 5.84 -13.20
N GLY A 167 -9.39 4.87 -13.92
CA GLY A 167 -10.26 5.16 -15.08
C GLY A 167 -9.55 5.55 -16.37
N THR A 168 -8.23 5.48 -16.44
CA THR A 168 -7.47 5.75 -17.68
C THR A 168 -7.45 4.57 -18.67
N GLY A 169 -8.19 3.50 -18.39
CA GLY A 169 -8.27 2.34 -19.29
C GLY A 169 -7.10 1.37 -19.20
N LYS A 170 -6.33 1.36 -18.10
CA LYS A 170 -5.21 0.41 -17.89
C LYS A 170 -5.59 -1.03 -18.20
N THR A 171 -6.69 -1.52 -17.61
CA THR A 171 -7.12 -2.91 -17.81
C THR A 171 -7.59 -3.18 -19.25
N THR A 172 -8.16 -2.18 -19.92
CA THR A 172 -8.50 -2.25 -21.35
C THR A 172 -7.25 -2.35 -22.22
N GLU A 173 -6.22 -1.60 -21.91
CA GLU A 173 -4.92 -1.65 -22.60
C GLU A 173 -4.20 -2.99 -22.33
N VAL A 174 -4.30 -3.53 -21.11
CA VAL A 174 -3.79 -4.88 -20.78
C VAL A 174 -4.52 -5.92 -21.64
N ALA A 175 -5.86 -5.89 -21.71
CA ALA A 175 -6.64 -6.81 -22.54
C ALA A 175 -6.23 -6.71 -24.01
N ARG A 176 -6.08 -5.50 -24.57
CA ARG A 176 -5.62 -5.27 -25.94
C ARG A 176 -4.25 -5.92 -26.19
N ARG A 177 -3.27 -5.69 -25.29
CA ARG A 177 -1.92 -6.29 -25.40
C ARG A 177 -1.95 -7.82 -25.31
N LEU A 178 -2.79 -8.37 -24.44
CA LEU A 178 -2.96 -9.82 -24.33
C LEU A 178 -3.53 -10.39 -25.63
N ILE A 179 -4.59 -9.79 -26.18
CA ILE A 179 -5.19 -10.21 -27.45
C ILE A 179 -4.13 -10.20 -28.56
N GLU A 180 -3.45 -9.06 -28.75
CA GLU A 180 -2.39 -8.94 -29.76
C GLU A 180 -1.29 -9.99 -29.57
N ARG A 181 -0.87 -10.23 -28.32
CA ARG A 181 0.20 -11.20 -28.02
C ARG A 181 -0.24 -12.65 -28.28
N PHE A 182 -1.51 -12.96 -28.06
CA PHE A 182 -2.07 -14.29 -28.31
C PHE A 182 -2.37 -14.53 -29.79
N GLU A 183 -2.71 -13.50 -30.55
CA GLU A 183 -3.02 -13.61 -31.99
C GLU A 183 -1.76 -13.63 -32.89
N GLN A 184 -0.65 -13.04 -32.43
CA GLN A 184 0.60 -12.95 -33.21
C GLN A 184 1.46 -14.21 -33.20
N GLY A 185 1.20 -15.18 -32.33
CA GLY A 185 2.07 -16.33 -32.13
C GLY A 185 1.39 -17.68 -32.33
N GLY A 186 2.02 -18.60 -33.06
CA GLY A 186 1.48 -19.96 -33.29
C GLY A 186 1.34 -20.84 -32.02
N VAL A 187 1.90 -20.43 -30.89
CA VAL A 187 1.79 -21.14 -29.60
C VAL A 187 1.26 -20.16 -28.55
N MET A 188 0.17 -20.54 -27.90
CA MET A 188 -0.42 -19.77 -26.80
C MET A 188 0.58 -19.61 -25.64
N PRO A 189 0.94 -18.38 -25.22
CA PRO A 189 1.86 -18.16 -24.12
C PRO A 189 1.24 -18.60 -22.79
N ARG A 190 2.04 -19.18 -21.91
CA ARG A 190 1.64 -19.48 -20.53
C ARG A 190 1.54 -18.18 -19.77
N LEU A 191 0.32 -17.75 -19.46
CA LEU A 191 0.00 -16.50 -18.80
C LEU A 191 -0.09 -16.66 -17.29
N ALA A 192 0.48 -15.72 -16.54
CA ALA A 192 0.17 -15.51 -15.12
C ALA A 192 -0.36 -14.10 -14.91
N LEU A 193 -1.44 -14.01 -14.12
CA LEU A 193 -2.03 -12.76 -13.67
C LEU A 193 -1.86 -12.66 -12.17
N ALA A 194 -1.34 -11.53 -11.66
CA ALA A 194 -1.20 -11.34 -10.23
C ALA A 194 -1.41 -9.89 -9.78
N ALA A 195 -1.72 -9.72 -8.50
CA ALA A 195 -1.83 -8.44 -7.83
C ALA A 195 -1.32 -8.54 -6.38
N PRO A 196 -1.01 -7.44 -5.70
CA PRO A 196 -0.57 -7.47 -4.31
C PRO A 196 -1.59 -8.02 -3.33
N THR A 197 -2.89 -7.83 -3.61
CA THR A 197 -3.98 -8.29 -2.73
C THR A 197 -4.92 -9.26 -3.45
N GLY A 198 -5.59 -10.14 -2.68
CA GLY A 198 -6.58 -11.07 -3.22
C GLY A 198 -7.73 -10.36 -3.94
N LYS A 199 -8.23 -9.27 -3.34
CA LYS A 199 -9.31 -8.46 -3.92
C LYS A 199 -8.92 -7.84 -5.27
N ALA A 200 -7.72 -7.28 -5.37
CA ALA A 200 -7.22 -6.74 -6.64
C ALA A 200 -7.07 -7.85 -7.71
N ALA A 201 -6.60 -9.03 -7.30
CA ALA A 201 -6.47 -10.19 -8.19
C ALA A 201 -7.84 -10.65 -8.73
N THR A 202 -8.84 -10.81 -7.85
CA THR A 202 -10.21 -11.19 -8.27
C THR A 202 -10.77 -10.15 -9.24
N ARG A 203 -10.67 -8.86 -8.90
CA ARG A 203 -11.13 -7.78 -9.77
C ARG A 203 -10.43 -7.76 -11.13
N MET A 204 -9.10 -7.96 -11.14
CA MET A 204 -8.32 -8.04 -12.37
C MET A 204 -8.87 -9.14 -13.29
N THR A 205 -9.14 -10.33 -12.73
CA THR A 205 -9.70 -11.45 -13.48
C THR A 205 -11.03 -11.06 -14.15
N GLU A 206 -11.98 -10.54 -13.37
CA GLU A 206 -13.33 -10.17 -13.85
C GLU A 206 -13.28 -9.12 -14.97
N VAL A 207 -12.53 -8.04 -14.73
CA VAL A 207 -12.44 -6.93 -15.68
C VAL A 207 -11.73 -7.36 -16.97
N LEU A 208 -10.68 -8.17 -16.89
CA LEU A 208 -9.99 -8.69 -18.08
C LEU A 208 -10.93 -9.60 -18.90
N HIS A 209 -11.67 -10.49 -18.24
CA HIS A 209 -12.64 -11.36 -18.94
C HIS A 209 -13.71 -10.54 -19.69
N ALA A 210 -14.27 -9.52 -19.04
CA ALA A 210 -15.23 -8.62 -19.67
C ALA A 210 -14.60 -7.89 -20.87
N ARG A 211 -13.41 -7.32 -20.71
CA ARG A 211 -12.74 -6.52 -21.75
C ARG A 211 -12.30 -7.35 -22.95
N CYS A 212 -11.86 -8.59 -22.76
CA CYS A 212 -11.54 -9.48 -23.87
C CYS A 212 -12.78 -9.76 -24.75
N LYS A 213 -13.95 -9.92 -24.13
CA LYS A 213 -15.22 -10.05 -24.86
C LYS A 213 -15.61 -8.78 -25.61
N ASP A 214 -15.49 -7.62 -24.94
CA ASP A 214 -15.86 -6.32 -25.53
C ASP A 214 -14.96 -5.95 -26.74
N GLN A 215 -13.71 -6.42 -26.76
CA GLN A 215 -12.74 -6.14 -27.83
C GLN A 215 -12.81 -7.13 -29.00
N ASN A 216 -13.84 -7.98 -29.07
CA ASN A 216 -14.02 -8.98 -30.10
C ASN A 216 -12.83 -9.93 -30.29
N ALA A 217 -12.15 -10.30 -29.19
CA ALA A 217 -11.10 -11.30 -29.23
C ALA A 217 -11.61 -12.64 -29.75
N SER A 218 -10.74 -13.42 -30.40
CA SER A 218 -11.14 -14.76 -30.88
C SER A 218 -11.61 -15.65 -29.71
N PRO A 219 -12.52 -16.59 -29.95
CA PRO A 219 -13.01 -17.50 -28.90
C PRO A 219 -11.88 -18.23 -28.15
N GLU A 220 -10.80 -18.57 -28.87
CA GLU A 220 -9.62 -19.25 -28.33
C GLU A 220 -8.87 -18.32 -27.35
N VAL A 221 -8.69 -17.04 -27.68
CA VAL A 221 -8.05 -16.05 -26.80
C VAL A 221 -8.91 -15.79 -25.58
N VAL A 222 -10.23 -15.62 -25.76
CA VAL A 222 -11.18 -15.46 -24.64
C VAL A 222 -11.09 -16.68 -23.71
N ALA A 223 -11.11 -17.90 -24.26
CA ALA A 223 -11.00 -19.12 -23.47
C ALA A 223 -9.66 -19.20 -22.70
N ALA A 224 -8.54 -18.87 -23.35
CA ALA A 224 -7.22 -18.88 -22.73
C ALA A 224 -7.09 -17.87 -21.58
N VAL A 225 -7.58 -16.64 -21.76
CA VAL A 225 -7.55 -15.61 -20.72
C VAL A 225 -8.52 -15.95 -19.58
N THR A 226 -9.71 -16.47 -19.89
CA THR A 226 -10.71 -16.85 -18.86
C THR A 226 -10.31 -18.08 -18.05
N ALA A 227 -9.45 -18.95 -18.58
CA ALA A 227 -8.89 -20.07 -17.83
C ALA A 227 -7.88 -19.65 -16.76
N VAL A 228 -7.35 -18.42 -16.81
CA VAL A 228 -6.36 -17.92 -15.87
C VAL A 228 -7.03 -17.11 -14.76
N ALA A 229 -7.02 -17.65 -13.56
CA ALA A 229 -7.40 -16.89 -12.36
C ALA A 229 -6.19 -16.10 -11.85
N ALA A 230 -6.36 -14.80 -11.65
CA ALA A 230 -5.33 -13.98 -11.04
C ALA A 230 -5.11 -14.38 -9.57
N ARG A 231 -3.87 -14.26 -9.10
CA ARG A 231 -3.43 -14.67 -7.75
C ARG A 231 -2.77 -13.49 -7.03
N THR A 232 -2.57 -13.62 -5.71
CA THR A 232 -1.66 -12.71 -5.05
C THR A 232 -0.22 -13.02 -5.45
N ILE A 233 0.66 -12.01 -5.44
CA ILE A 233 2.09 -12.20 -5.75
C ILE A 233 2.71 -13.26 -4.86
N HIS A 234 2.41 -13.27 -3.56
CA HIS A 234 2.85 -14.30 -2.64
C HIS A 234 2.38 -15.70 -3.06
N SER A 235 1.14 -15.83 -3.50
CA SER A 235 0.61 -17.10 -4.03
C SER A 235 1.28 -17.50 -5.34
N LEU A 236 1.53 -16.54 -6.24
CA LEU A 236 2.24 -16.77 -7.51
C LEU A 236 3.65 -17.32 -7.25
N LEU A 237 4.37 -16.73 -6.30
CA LEU A 237 5.73 -17.13 -5.91
C LEU A 237 5.77 -18.40 -5.04
N GLY A 238 4.62 -18.96 -4.67
CA GLY A 238 4.53 -20.15 -3.82
C GLY A 238 5.03 -19.89 -2.41
N TYR A 239 4.61 -18.77 -1.79
CA TYR A 239 5.00 -18.41 -0.43
C TYR A 239 4.48 -19.40 0.61
N ALA A 240 5.37 -19.90 1.46
CA ALA A 240 5.06 -20.77 2.58
C ALA A 240 5.83 -20.31 3.83
N PRO A 241 5.14 -19.73 4.85
CA PRO A 241 5.80 -19.10 5.99
C PRO A 241 6.64 -20.08 6.83
N ASN A 242 6.29 -21.38 6.79
CA ASN A 242 6.93 -22.43 7.60
C ASN A 242 7.99 -23.24 6.82
N ARG A 243 8.39 -22.77 5.62
CA ARG A 243 9.41 -23.41 4.79
C ARG A 243 10.69 -22.57 4.72
N THR A 244 11.80 -23.23 4.42
CA THR A 244 13.06 -22.59 4.05
C THR A 244 13.56 -23.22 2.75
N PRO A 245 13.66 -22.48 1.61
CA PRO A 245 13.28 -21.09 1.47
C PRO A 245 11.77 -20.85 1.56
N ARG A 246 11.36 -19.62 1.93
CA ARG A 246 9.93 -19.24 2.09
C ARG A 246 9.16 -19.20 0.78
N PHE A 247 9.84 -19.00 -0.34
CA PHE A 247 9.27 -18.98 -1.69
C PHE A 247 9.71 -20.22 -2.46
N THR A 248 8.77 -20.80 -3.21
CA THR A 248 9.04 -21.95 -4.08
C THR A 248 9.77 -21.50 -5.34
N PHE A 249 9.39 -20.35 -5.89
CA PHE A 249 9.98 -19.78 -7.09
C PHE A 249 11.00 -18.68 -6.74
N GLY A 250 12.09 -18.61 -7.49
CA GLY A 250 13.20 -17.67 -7.33
C GLY A 250 14.30 -17.96 -8.35
N ALA A 251 15.49 -17.41 -8.17
CA ALA A 251 16.61 -17.52 -9.12
C ALA A 251 16.97 -18.96 -9.55
N HIS A 252 16.85 -19.93 -8.65
CA HIS A 252 17.18 -21.34 -8.94
C HIS A 252 15.99 -22.18 -9.43
N ASN A 253 14.78 -21.64 -9.32
CA ASN A 253 13.56 -22.29 -9.77
C ASN A 253 12.62 -21.19 -10.31
N PRO A 254 12.81 -20.74 -11.56
CA PRO A 254 12.02 -19.63 -12.11
C PRO A 254 10.56 -20.02 -12.34
N LEU A 255 9.72 -19.00 -12.40
CA LEU A 255 8.31 -19.13 -12.73
C LEU A 255 8.14 -19.76 -14.13
N PRO A 256 7.25 -20.76 -14.27
CA PRO A 256 7.05 -21.47 -15.55
C PRO A 256 6.09 -20.73 -16.50
N TYR A 257 6.19 -19.40 -16.59
CA TYR A 257 5.30 -18.56 -17.41
C TYR A 257 6.09 -17.79 -18.47
N ASP A 258 5.45 -17.60 -19.63
CA ASP A 258 6.01 -16.84 -20.74
C ASP A 258 5.67 -15.35 -20.62
N LEU A 259 4.49 -15.05 -20.00
CA LEU A 259 4.00 -13.70 -19.75
C LEU A 259 3.46 -13.59 -18.32
N VAL A 260 3.94 -12.61 -17.57
CA VAL A 260 3.47 -12.26 -16.21
C VAL A 260 2.93 -10.85 -16.23
N VAL A 261 1.69 -10.66 -15.79
CA VAL A 261 1.06 -9.34 -15.65
C VAL A 261 0.81 -9.08 -14.16
N ILE A 262 1.31 -7.95 -13.67
CA ILE A 262 1.11 -7.52 -12.28
C ILE A 262 0.28 -6.24 -12.30
N ASP A 263 -0.91 -6.29 -11.75
CA ASP A 263 -1.76 -5.10 -11.54
C ASP A 263 -1.57 -4.51 -10.13
N GLU A 264 -1.97 -3.27 -9.93
CA GLU A 264 -1.80 -2.50 -8.67
C GLU A 264 -0.33 -2.49 -8.19
N ALA A 265 0.63 -2.39 -9.14
CA ALA A 265 2.07 -2.45 -8.85
C ALA A 265 2.58 -1.31 -7.94
N SER A 266 1.80 -0.24 -7.72
CA SER A 266 2.09 0.80 -6.72
C SER A 266 2.19 0.27 -5.29
N MET A 267 1.49 -0.84 -5.00
CA MET A 267 1.50 -1.49 -3.68
C MET A 267 2.68 -2.45 -3.47
N LEU A 268 3.54 -2.66 -4.47
CA LEU A 268 4.72 -3.52 -4.35
C LEU A 268 5.80 -2.85 -3.50
N SER A 269 6.24 -3.55 -2.48
CA SER A 269 7.45 -3.17 -1.73
C SER A 269 8.72 -3.48 -2.53
N SER A 270 9.86 -2.90 -2.12
CA SER A 270 11.16 -3.28 -2.68
C SER A 270 11.45 -4.77 -2.50
N SER A 271 11.01 -5.36 -1.39
CA SER A 271 11.17 -6.79 -1.13
C SER A 271 10.33 -7.65 -2.08
N ASP A 272 9.05 -7.29 -2.29
CA ASP A 272 8.17 -8.03 -3.21
C ASP A 272 8.65 -7.93 -4.65
N MET A 273 9.05 -6.73 -5.07
CA MET A 273 9.61 -6.53 -6.42
C MET A 273 10.89 -7.34 -6.62
N PHE A 274 11.80 -7.33 -5.64
CA PHE A 274 13.01 -8.14 -5.69
C PHE A 274 12.69 -9.63 -5.84
N GLN A 275 11.79 -10.17 -5.01
CA GLN A 275 11.42 -11.60 -5.08
C GLN A 275 10.75 -11.96 -6.42
N LEU A 276 9.90 -11.07 -6.94
CA LEU A 276 9.26 -11.24 -8.24
C LEU A 276 10.32 -11.30 -9.37
N LEU A 277 11.21 -10.31 -9.42
CA LEU A 277 12.21 -10.20 -10.48
C LEU A 277 13.22 -11.36 -10.43
N GLU A 278 13.62 -11.83 -9.24
CA GLU A 278 14.47 -13.02 -9.06
C GLU A 278 13.79 -14.32 -9.54
N ALA A 279 12.47 -14.36 -9.53
CA ALA A 279 11.71 -15.53 -9.96
C ALA A 279 11.39 -15.55 -11.46
N LEU A 280 11.70 -14.51 -12.22
CA LEU A 280 11.47 -14.47 -13.66
C LEU A 280 12.58 -15.19 -14.43
N ALA A 281 12.19 -16.04 -15.38
CA ALA A 281 13.13 -16.54 -16.36
C ALA A 281 13.59 -15.40 -17.29
N PRO A 282 14.81 -15.48 -17.86
CA PRO A 282 15.32 -14.44 -18.78
C PRO A 282 14.42 -14.16 -19.99
N THR A 283 13.61 -15.14 -20.39
CA THR A 283 12.69 -15.07 -21.53
C THR A 283 11.28 -14.65 -21.16
N THR A 284 10.95 -14.57 -19.87
CA THR A 284 9.61 -14.20 -19.40
C THR A 284 9.34 -12.71 -19.67
N GLU A 285 8.22 -12.42 -20.31
CA GLU A 285 7.72 -11.05 -20.45
C GLU A 285 7.04 -10.62 -19.13
N LEU A 286 7.36 -9.41 -18.66
CA LEU A 286 6.72 -8.79 -17.48
C LEU A 286 6.01 -7.51 -17.88
N LEU A 287 4.74 -7.40 -17.52
CA LEU A 287 3.96 -6.17 -17.61
C LEU A 287 3.57 -5.70 -16.20
N LEU A 288 4.18 -4.59 -15.76
CA LEU A 288 3.81 -3.91 -14.52
C LEU A 288 2.73 -2.86 -14.83
N VAL A 289 1.63 -2.90 -14.10
CA VAL A 289 0.49 -1.98 -14.27
C VAL A 289 0.20 -1.30 -12.95
N GLY A 290 0.05 0.02 -12.95
CA GLY A 290 -0.26 0.73 -11.70
C GLY A 290 -0.39 2.23 -11.86
N ASP A 291 -0.60 2.88 -10.73
CA ASP A 291 -0.71 4.33 -10.61
C ASP A 291 0.35 4.83 -9.61
N PRO A 292 1.40 5.54 -10.07
CA PRO A 292 2.48 5.99 -9.19
C PRO A 292 2.04 7.06 -8.18
N ASP A 293 0.90 7.70 -8.41
CA ASP A 293 0.37 8.77 -7.56
C ASP A 293 -0.55 8.23 -6.43
N GLN A 294 -0.91 6.94 -6.48
CA GLN A 294 -1.62 6.28 -5.38
C GLN A 294 -0.68 5.90 -4.23
N LEU A 295 -1.29 5.54 -3.10
CA LEU A 295 -0.56 5.06 -1.94
C LEU A 295 0.39 3.92 -2.30
N ALA A 296 1.66 4.09 -1.97
CA ALA A 296 2.66 3.05 -2.07
C ALA A 296 2.41 1.93 -1.03
N SER A 297 3.21 0.85 -1.13
CA SER A 297 3.16 -0.26 -0.16
C SER A 297 3.31 0.25 1.29
N VAL A 298 2.77 -0.49 2.25
CA VAL A 298 3.02 -0.22 3.68
C VAL A 298 4.48 -0.51 4.05
N GLU A 299 5.10 -1.47 3.38
CA GLU A 299 6.52 -1.81 3.53
C GLU A 299 7.43 -0.83 2.79
N SER A 300 8.74 -1.01 2.95
CA SER A 300 9.75 -0.09 2.41
C SER A 300 9.83 -0.07 0.88
N GLY A 301 10.09 1.13 0.35
CA GLY A 301 10.27 1.42 -1.05
C GLY A 301 9.00 1.85 -1.79
N SER A 302 9.19 2.60 -2.86
CA SER A 302 8.14 3.07 -3.78
C SER A 302 8.57 2.75 -5.20
N VAL A 303 8.79 1.47 -5.49
CA VAL A 303 9.47 1.02 -6.72
C VAL A 303 8.77 1.53 -7.98
N LEU A 304 7.43 1.51 -8.02
CA LEU A 304 6.71 2.02 -9.20
C LEU A 304 6.86 3.54 -9.37
N ALA A 305 6.90 4.30 -8.26
CA ALA A 305 7.15 5.74 -8.33
C ALA A 305 8.59 6.05 -8.76
N ASP A 306 9.58 5.27 -8.30
CA ASP A 306 10.97 5.39 -8.76
C ASP A 306 11.10 5.07 -10.26
N ILE A 307 10.42 4.03 -10.74
CA ILE A 307 10.34 3.71 -12.19
C ILE A 307 9.66 4.85 -12.96
N ALA A 308 8.53 5.37 -12.45
CA ALA A 308 7.83 6.47 -13.10
C ALA A 308 8.69 7.75 -13.18
N ALA A 309 9.46 8.05 -12.13
CA ALA A 309 10.39 9.17 -12.13
C ALA A 309 11.48 9.01 -13.22
N SER A 310 11.94 7.78 -13.48
CA SER A 310 12.93 7.49 -14.52
C SER A 310 12.40 7.72 -15.94
N ALA A 311 11.07 7.70 -16.14
CA ALA A 311 10.46 7.97 -17.45
C ALA A 311 10.79 9.36 -17.99
N ASN A 312 11.03 10.33 -17.10
CA ASN A 312 11.38 11.71 -17.46
C ASN A 312 12.88 11.89 -17.71
N ASN A 313 13.70 10.86 -17.50
CA ASN A 313 15.12 10.90 -17.77
C ASN A 313 15.40 10.33 -19.18
N PRO A 314 15.82 11.17 -20.17
CA PRO A 314 16.12 10.69 -21.52
C PRO A 314 17.24 9.65 -21.60
N GLN A 315 18.07 9.56 -20.57
CA GLN A 315 19.16 8.57 -20.48
C GLN A 315 18.73 7.25 -19.84
N SER A 316 17.52 7.19 -19.30
CA SER A 316 16.99 5.96 -18.70
C SER A 316 16.73 4.89 -19.77
N LEU A 317 17.27 3.72 -19.56
CA LEU A 317 17.01 2.54 -20.40
C LEU A 317 15.55 2.06 -20.35
N LEU A 318 14.79 2.52 -19.35
CA LEU A 318 13.38 2.19 -19.18
C LEU A 318 12.44 3.17 -19.87
N ALA A 319 12.87 4.38 -20.20
CA ALA A 319 11.99 5.44 -20.71
C ALA A 319 11.13 4.96 -21.90
N SER A 320 11.71 4.24 -22.86
CA SER A 320 10.99 3.69 -24.02
C SER A 320 10.01 2.54 -23.70
N ARG A 321 10.09 1.97 -22.49
CA ARG A 321 9.26 0.82 -22.05
C ARG A 321 8.14 1.24 -21.12
N ILE A 322 8.08 2.51 -20.76
CA ILE A 322 7.06 3.08 -19.89
C ILE A 322 6.02 3.77 -20.77
N LYS A 323 4.80 3.25 -20.74
CA LYS A 323 3.64 3.89 -21.38
C LYS A 323 2.77 4.54 -20.30
N VAL A 324 2.53 5.84 -20.44
CA VAL A 324 1.66 6.61 -19.52
C VAL A 324 0.33 6.87 -20.21
N LEU A 325 -0.77 6.41 -19.60
CA LEU A 325 -2.14 6.69 -20.05
C LEU A 325 -2.61 7.98 -19.38
N GLN A 326 -2.97 8.98 -20.21
CA GLN A 326 -3.37 10.29 -19.72
C GLN A 326 -4.89 10.50 -19.78
N THR A 327 -5.57 9.87 -20.75
CA THR A 327 -7.00 10.07 -21.00
C THR A 327 -7.83 9.39 -19.91
N GLN A 328 -8.70 10.12 -19.24
CA GLN A 328 -9.65 9.55 -18.29
C GLN A 328 -10.95 9.19 -19.00
N HIS A 329 -11.44 7.96 -18.78
CA HIS A 329 -12.67 7.42 -19.36
C HIS A 329 -13.76 7.16 -18.32
N ARG A 330 -13.43 7.26 -17.03
CA ARG A 330 -14.34 6.92 -15.92
C ARG A 330 -15.29 8.04 -15.59
N PHE A 331 -14.80 9.26 -15.59
CA PHE A 331 -15.55 10.44 -15.22
C PHE A 331 -16.01 11.19 -16.46
N ALA A 332 -17.18 11.82 -16.41
CA ALA A 332 -17.58 12.80 -17.41
C ALA A 332 -16.55 13.93 -17.48
N ALA A 333 -16.45 14.60 -18.63
CA ALA A 333 -15.46 15.66 -18.84
C ALA A 333 -15.61 16.84 -17.86
N ASP A 334 -16.80 17.00 -17.28
CA ASP A 334 -17.18 18.06 -16.33
C ASP A 334 -17.25 17.56 -14.87
N SER A 335 -16.77 16.35 -14.57
CA SER A 335 -16.81 15.80 -13.21
C SER A 335 -15.92 16.58 -12.23
N SER A 336 -16.54 17.05 -11.15
CA SER A 336 -15.84 17.73 -10.05
C SER A 336 -14.89 16.78 -9.32
N ILE A 337 -15.21 15.46 -9.27
CA ILE A 337 -14.32 14.44 -8.68
C ILE A 337 -13.03 14.34 -9.49
N ALA A 338 -13.10 14.33 -10.82
CA ALA A 338 -11.93 14.28 -11.70
C ALA A 338 -11.07 15.55 -11.57
N ALA A 339 -11.71 16.72 -11.51
CA ALA A 339 -11.03 17.99 -11.32
C ALA A 339 -10.30 18.03 -9.96
N LEU A 340 -10.98 17.60 -8.89
CA LEU A 340 -10.37 17.52 -7.56
C LEU A 340 -9.20 16.52 -7.53
N ALA A 341 -9.37 15.31 -8.10
CA ALA A 341 -8.31 14.32 -8.17
C ALA A 341 -7.07 14.87 -8.90
N THR A 342 -7.26 15.63 -9.97
CA THR A 342 -6.19 16.27 -10.73
C THR A 342 -5.49 17.35 -9.92
N ALA A 343 -6.25 18.22 -9.24
CA ALA A 343 -5.70 19.28 -8.38
C ALA A 343 -4.89 18.68 -7.21
N VAL A 344 -5.44 17.65 -6.54
CA VAL A 344 -4.76 16.93 -5.46
C VAL A 344 -3.46 16.31 -5.96
N ARG A 345 -3.49 15.57 -7.07
CA ARG A 345 -2.31 14.94 -7.68
C ARG A 345 -1.20 15.95 -7.97
N ASN A 346 -1.56 17.12 -8.48
CA ASN A 346 -0.61 18.17 -8.82
C ASN A 346 -0.14 18.99 -7.61
N GLY A 347 -0.75 18.80 -6.44
CA GLY A 347 -0.48 19.60 -5.24
C GLY A 347 -1.02 21.03 -5.34
N ASP A 348 -1.99 21.26 -6.21
CA ASP A 348 -2.61 22.56 -6.43
C ASP A 348 -3.76 22.78 -5.44
N THR A 349 -3.41 23.35 -4.31
CA THR A 349 -4.36 23.66 -3.22
C THR A 349 -5.43 24.65 -3.66
N SER A 350 -5.06 25.65 -4.46
CA SER A 350 -6.00 26.69 -4.91
C SER A 350 -7.09 26.11 -5.80
N SER A 351 -6.71 25.33 -6.82
CA SER A 351 -7.66 24.65 -7.70
C SER A 351 -8.52 23.64 -6.93
N ALA A 352 -7.93 22.91 -5.97
CA ALA A 352 -8.67 21.95 -5.16
C ALA A 352 -9.79 22.63 -4.34
N PHE A 353 -9.51 23.78 -3.68
CA PHE A 353 -10.53 24.50 -2.93
C PHE A 353 -11.56 25.17 -3.84
N ASN A 354 -11.17 25.70 -5.00
CA ASN A 354 -12.14 26.21 -5.97
C ASN A 354 -13.18 25.15 -6.36
N VAL A 355 -12.73 23.90 -6.55
CA VAL A 355 -13.63 22.78 -6.86
C VAL A 355 -14.46 22.38 -5.64
N LEU A 356 -13.88 22.32 -4.43
CA LEU A 356 -14.59 21.92 -3.19
C LEU A 356 -15.65 22.94 -2.78
N GLU A 357 -15.43 24.24 -3.01
CA GLU A 357 -16.33 25.33 -2.64
C GLU A 357 -17.41 25.61 -3.71
N ALA A 358 -17.25 25.02 -4.90
CA ALA A 358 -18.27 25.13 -5.94
C ALA A 358 -19.52 24.30 -5.55
N ASN A 359 -20.68 24.75 -6.06
CA ASN A 359 -21.94 24.01 -5.83
C ASN A 359 -22.06 22.83 -6.78
N ASN A 360 -21.41 21.73 -6.42
CA ASN A 360 -21.33 20.51 -7.23
C ASN A 360 -22.41 19.51 -6.84
N THR A 361 -22.85 18.70 -7.79
CA THR A 361 -23.81 17.61 -7.56
C THR A 361 -23.12 16.30 -7.18
N ASP A 362 -21.90 16.08 -7.68
CA ASP A 362 -21.09 14.85 -7.49
C ASP A 362 -20.05 14.97 -6.36
N LEU A 363 -19.82 16.20 -5.83
CA LEU A 363 -18.82 16.48 -4.81
C LEU A 363 -19.39 17.34 -3.68
N ARG A 364 -19.16 16.92 -2.44
CA ARG A 364 -19.54 17.67 -1.24
C ARG A 364 -18.37 17.78 -0.27
N TRP A 365 -18.14 18.97 0.27
CA TRP A 365 -17.23 19.20 1.38
C TRP A 365 -18.01 19.41 2.67
N VAL A 366 -17.61 18.70 3.73
CA VAL A 366 -18.18 18.79 5.07
C VAL A 366 -17.07 19.20 6.05
N ASP A 367 -17.18 20.39 6.63
CA ASP A 367 -16.31 20.78 7.75
C ASP A 367 -16.81 20.10 9.02
N PRO A 368 -16.00 19.25 9.71
CA PRO A 368 -16.42 18.57 10.95
C PRO A 368 -16.78 19.54 12.08
N LYS A 369 -16.36 20.81 12.00
CA LYS A 369 -16.76 21.86 12.94
C LYS A 369 -18.19 22.37 12.71
N ASN A 370 -18.76 22.10 11.54
CA ASN A 370 -20.17 22.38 11.26
C ASN A 370 -21.01 21.16 11.66
N SER A 371 -21.58 21.23 12.88
CA SER A 371 -22.35 20.14 13.48
C SER A 371 -23.53 19.71 12.62
N ASP A 372 -24.20 20.64 11.96
CA ASP A 372 -25.41 20.34 11.18
C ASP A 372 -25.06 19.56 9.91
N GLN A 373 -23.99 19.99 9.19
CA GLN A 373 -23.51 19.28 8.00
C GLN A 373 -23.00 17.87 8.36
N LEU A 374 -22.27 17.75 9.47
CA LEU A 374 -21.77 16.46 9.93
C LEU A 374 -22.93 15.53 10.34
N GLN A 375 -23.93 16.07 11.05
CA GLN A 375 -25.13 15.28 11.45
C GLN A 375 -25.90 14.80 10.22
N MET A 376 -26.13 15.66 9.23
CA MET A 376 -26.76 15.25 7.96
C MET A 376 -26.01 14.11 7.26
N LEU A 377 -24.69 14.14 7.28
CA LEU A 377 -23.88 13.06 6.73
C LEU A 377 -24.01 11.77 7.56
N ILE A 378 -23.97 11.87 8.88
CA ILE A 378 -24.17 10.73 9.79
C ILE A 378 -25.52 10.07 9.51
N ASP A 379 -26.58 10.89 9.36
CA ASP A 379 -27.92 10.41 9.04
C ASP A 379 -27.97 9.70 7.68
N GLU A 380 -27.27 10.24 6.65
CA GLU A 380 -27.14 9.60 5.32
C GLU A 380 -26.47 8.22 5.42
N VAL A 381 -25.37 8.11 6.18
CA VAL A 381 -24.66 6.83 6.40
C VAL A 381 -25.52 5.86 7.21
N HIS A 382 -26.22 6.35 8.23
CA HIS A 382 -27.14 5.55 9.04
C HIS A 382 -28.32 5.02 8.21
N GLN A 383 -28.94 5.84 7.35
CA GLN A 383 -30.00 5.39 6.44
C GLN A 383 -29.52 4.31 5.48
N HIS A 384 -28.29 4.44 4.96
CA HIS A 384 -27.68 3.38 4.15
C HIS A 384 -27.54 2.07 4.95
N ALA A 385 -27.04 2.14 6.19
CA ALA A 385 -26.90 0.97 7.07
C ALA A 385 -28.25 0.31 7.42
N LEU A 386 -29.29 1.12 7.69
CA LEU A 386 -30.67 0.64 7.88
C LEU A 386 -31.19 -0.09 6.64
N GLY A 387 -30.96 0.51 5.47
CA GLY A 387 -31.34 -0.11 4.21
C GLY A 387 -30.63 -1.43 3.92
N LEU A 388 -29.36 -1.60 4.36
CA LEU A 388 -28.68 -2.89 4.32
C LEU A 388 -29.35 -3.92 5.25
N CYS A 389 -29.71 -3.52 6.48
CA CYS A 389 -30.40 -4.41 7.42
C CYS A 389 -31.76 -4.90 6.85
N GLU A 390 -32.50 -4.02 6.19
CA GLU A 390 -33.79 -4.36 5.57
C GLU A 390 -33.64 -5.28 4.35
N SER A 391 -32.69 -4.99 3.47
CA SER A 391 -32.41 -5.80 2.29
C SER A 391 -31.91 -7.19 2.68
N ALA A 392 -31.04 -7.30 3.69
CA ALA A 392 -30.46 -8.56 4.12
C ALA A 392 -31.48 -9.60 4.64
N VAL A 393 -32.71 -9.19 4.94
CA VAL A 393 -33.81 -10.08 5.37
C VAL A 393 -34.68 -10.49 4.19
N ASN A 394 -34.83 -9.62 3.16
CA ASN A 394 -35.90 -9.73 2.17
C ASN A 394 -35.43 -10.02 0.75
N VAL A 395 -34.16 -9.74 0.41
CA VAL A 395 -33.66 -9.82 -0.96
C VAL A 395 -32.52 -10.83 -1.13
N ASP A 396 -32.10 -11.04 -2.36
CA ASP A 396 -31.05 -12.00 -2.67
C ASP A 396 -29.63 -11.44 -2.35
N ALA A 397 -28.66 -12.33 -2.35
CA ALA A 397 -27.27 -12.04 -2.03
C ALA A 397 -26.65 -10.98 -2.95
N ALA A 398 -27.04 -10.97 -4.24
CA ALA A 398 -26.49 -10.05 -5.22
C ALA A 398 -26.86 -8.61 -4.89
N GLU A 399 -28.16 -8.37 -4.66
CA GLU A 399 -28.69 -7.05 -4.40
C GLU A 399 -28.14 -6.46 -3.10
N VAL A 400 -27.99 -7.30 -2.04
CA VAL A 400 -27.40 -6.87 -0.76
C VAL A 400 -25.95 -6.45 -0.93
N LEU A 401 -25.16 -7.20 -1.69
CA LEU A 401 -23.73 -6.87 -1.96
C LEU A 401 -23.60 -5.63 -2.86
N GLU A 402 -24.47 -5.44 -3.83
CA GLU A 402 -24.50 -4.22 -4.62
C GLU A 402 -24.87 -3.02 -3.75
N LYS A 403 -25.88 -3.16 -2.90
CA LYS A 403 -26.29 -2.10 -1.97
C LYS A 403 -25.15 -1.71 -1.03
N GLN A 404 -24.36 -2.68 -0.54
CA GLN A 404 -23.20 -2.40 0.30
C GLN A 404 -22.17 -1.50 -0.42
N ARG A 405 -22.03 -1.61 -1.75
CA ARG A 405 -21.11 -0.79 -2.55
C ARG A 405 -21.63 0.62 -2.84
N MET A 406 -22.90 0.89 -2.59
CA MET A 406 -23.52 2.18 -2.87
C MET A 406 -22.91 3.30 -2.03
N LEU A 407 -22.51 3.02 -0.78
CA LEU A 407 -21.87 4.00 0.08
C LEU A 407 -20.81 3.33 0.98
N GLN A 408 -19.64 3.97 1.09
CA GLN A 408 -18.57 3.52 2.00
C GLN A 408 -17.86 4.70 2.66
N VAL A 409 -17.72 4.62 3.98
CA VAL A 409 -16.90 5.57 4.74
C VAL A 409 -15.44 5.11 4.73
N LEU A 410 -14.53 6.01 4.32
CA LEU A 410 -13.10 5.77 4.15
C LEU A 410 -12.31 6.71 5.06
N CYS A 411 -11.77 6.19 6.17
CA CYS A 411 -11.06 7.00 7.15
C CYS A 411 -9.55 6.98 6.92
N ALA A 412 -8.88 8.09 7.18
CA ALA A 412 -7.41 8.15 7.19
C ALA A 412 -6.82 7.35 8.36
N HIS A 413 -7.47 7.34 9.51
CA HIS A 413 -7.04 6.70 10.76
C HIS A 413 -7.95 5.56 11.21
N ARG A 414 -7.42 4.68 12.08
CA ARG A 414 -8.23 3.65 12.75
C ARG A 414 -8.89 4.18 14.01
N GLY A 415 -8.14 4.90 14.85
CA GLY A 415 -8.58 5.42 16.14
C GLY A 415 -9.18 6.82 16.05
N GLY A 416 -9.76 7.30 17.18
CA GLY A 416 -10.42 8.58 17.29
C GLY A 416 -11.87 8.58 16.78
N GLU A 417 -12.61 9.65 17.09
CA GLU A 417 -14.02 9.79 16.70
C GLU A 417 -14.23 9.82 15.18
N MET A 418 -13.29 10.45 14.47
CA MET A 418 -13.27 10.52 13.01
C MET A 418 -12.53 9.34 12.37
N GLY A 419 -12.11 8.35 13.15
CA GLY A 419 -11.48 7.12 12.69
C GLY A 419 -12.46 5.98 12.43
N VAL A 420 -11.92 4.87 11.94
CA VAL A 420 -12.70 3.66 11.62
C VAL A 420 -13.50 3.16 12.83
N PHE A 421 -12.89 3.12 14.02
CA PHE A 421 -13.58 2.64 15.22
C PHE A 421 -14.73 3.58 15.61
N GLY A 422 -14.49 4.90 15.65
CA GLY A 422 -15.52 5.88 15.99
C GLY A 422 -16.72 5.84 15.04
N TRP A 423 -16.48 5.73 13.72
CA TRP A 423 -17.56 5.61 12.74
C TRP A 423 -18.33 4.29 12.85
N ASN A 424 -17.64 3.15 13.01
CA ASN A 424 -18.33 1.86 13.20
C ASN A 424 -19.14 1.83 14.47
N ASP A 425 -18.61 2.32 15.58
CA ASP A 425 -19.33 2.38 16.88
C ASP A 425 -20.53 3.31 16.80
N ARG A 426 -20.39 4.47 16.17
CA ARG A 426 -21.48 5.44 15.97
C ARG A 426 -22.62 4.82 15.15
N ILE A 427 -22.34 4.20 14.03
CA ILE A 427 -23.38 3.59 13.18
C ILE A 427 -24.02 2.39 13.88
N ASN A 428 -23.25 1.52 14.54
CA ASN A 428 -23.81 0.41 15.33
C ASN A 428 -24.71 0.93 16.47
N GLY A 429 -24.32 2.02 17.14
CA GLY A 429 -25.13 2.67 18.18
C GLY A 429 -26.45 3.21 17.64
N LEU A 430 -26.43 3.84 16.46
CA LEU A 430 -27.65 4.35 15.80
C LEU A 430 -28.57 3.23 15.29
N LEU A 431 -28.03 2.08 14.88
CA LEU A 431 -28.80 0.89 14.53
C LEU A 431 -29.52 0.29 15.74
N GLY A 432 -29.07 0.56 16.97
CA GLY A 432 -29.71 0.18 18.23
C GLY A 432 -30.03 -1.32 18.31
N SER A 433 -31.32 -1.67 18.52
CA SER A 433 -31.76 -3.07 18.65
C SER A 433 -31.45 -3.93 17.40
N LYS A 434 -31.34 -3.35 16.20
CA LYS A 434 -31.00 -4.08 14.98
C LYS A 434 -29.56 -4.62 15.04
N ALA A 435 -28.63 -3.94 15.73
CA ALA A 435 -27.25 -4.35 15.92
C ALA A 435 -26.96 -4.95 17.32
N ALA A 436 -28.00 -5.37 18.06
CA ALA A 436 -27.85 -5.91 19.41
C ALA A 436 -27.06 -7.23 19.47
N THR A 437 -26.99 -7.98 18.38
CA THR A 437 -26.23 -9.23 18.30
C THR A 437 -24.98 -9.03 17.44
N THR A 438 -23.93 -9.82 17.71
CA THR A 438 -22.70 -9.81 16.90
C THR A 438 -22.96 -10.08 15.42
N TRP A 439 -23.96 -10.92 15.09
CA TRP A 439 -24.29 -11.34 13.73
C TRP A 439 -25.69 -10.85 13.32
N TYR A 440 -25.89 -9.53 13.27
CA TYR A 440 -27.15 -8.95 12.81
C TYR A 440 -27.24 -8.92 11.28
N ALA A 441 -28.46 -9.03 10.76
CA ALA A 441 -28.72 -8.93 9.33
C ALA A 441 -28.33 -7.56 8.78
N GLY A 442 -27.62 -7.53 7.66
CA GLY A 442 -27.11 -6.31 7.05
C GLY A 442 -25.76 -5.85 7.61
N ARG A 443 -25.18 -6.55 8.60
CA ARG A 443 -23.83 -6.24 9.07
C ARG A 443 -22.81 -6.40 7.93
N PRO A 444 -22.15 -5.33 7.51
CA PRO A 444 -21.05 -5.45 6.57
C PRO A 444 -19.80 -5.96 7.30
N VAL A 445 -19.19 -6.99 6.77
CA VAL A 445 -18.01 -7.63 7.38
C VAL A 445 -16.85 -7.68 6.40
N MET A 446 -15.63 -7.54 6.90
CA MET A 446 -14.42 -7.71 6.11
C MET A 446 -13.52 -8.75 6.75
N VAL A 447 -13.00 -9.64 5.91
CA VAL A 447 -12.02 -10.67 6.28
C VAL A 447 -10.70 -9.99 6.63
N SER A 448 -10.15 -10.29 7.81
CA SER A 448 -8.89 -9.71 8.29
C SER A 448 -7.67 -10.62 8.09
N ARG A 449 -7.89 -11.89 7.72
CA ARG A 449 -6.86 -12.90 7.48
C ARG A 449 -7.28 -13.87 6.40
N ASN A 450 -6.34 -14.27 5.52
CA ASN A 450 -6.60 -15.28 4.49
C ASN A 450 -7.11 -16.58 5.11
N ASN A 451 -8.19 -17.12 4.56
CA ASN A 451 -8.77 -18.41 4.91
C ASN A 451 -8.97 -19.28 3.66
N PRO A 452 -7.95 -20.06 3.24
CA PRO A 452 -8.04 -20.89 2.04
C PRO A 452 -9.14 -21.96 2.10
N ALA A 453 -9.47 -22.47 3.31
CA ALA A 453 -10.53 -23.47 3.49
C ALA A 453 -11.95 -22.91 3.20
N LEU A 454 -12.11 -21.59 3.26
CA LEU A 454 -13.35 -20.89 2.93
C LEU A 454 -13.27 -20.15 1.60
N ASN A 455 -12.14 -20.24 0.90
CA ASN A 455 -11.83 -19.44 -0.29
C ASN A 455 -12.03 -17.93 -0.04
N LEU A 456 -11.55 -17.45 1.11
CA LEU A 456 -11.59 -16.04 1.50
C LEU A 456 -10.19 -15.46 1.62
N SER A 457 -10.02 -14.27 1.09
CA SER A 457 -8.79 -13.47 1.16
C SER A 457 -8.93 -12.31 2.14
N ASN A 458 -7.82 -11.89 2.74
CA ASN A 458 -7.79 -10.67 3.53
C ASN A 458 -8.25 -9.47 2.66
N GLY A 459 -9.20 -8.70 3.20
CA GLY A 459 -9.81 -7.58 2.52
C GLY A 459 -11.13 -7.90 1.79
N ASP A 460 -11.52 -9.19 1.67
CA ASP A 460 -12.82 -9.55 1.12
C ASP A 460 -13.93 -8.98 2.01
N VAL A 461 -14.91 -8.34 1.37
CA VAL A 461 -16.05 -7.72 2.04
C VAL A 461 -17.30 -8.53 1.73
N GLY A 462 -18.08 -8.79 2.77
CA GLY A 462 -19.35 -9.48 2.68
C GLY A 462 -20.40 -8.82 3.54
N VAL A 463 -21.63 -9.33 3.47
CA VAL A 463 -22.77 -8.87 4.26
C VAL A 463 -23.44 -10.06 4.93
N VAL A 464 -23.80 -9.91 6.18
CA VAL A 464 -24.56 -10.93 6.94
C VAL A 464 -26.01 -10.91 6.46
N LEU A 465 -26.52 -12.06 6.02
CA LEU A 465 -27.91 -12.26 5.64
C LEU A 465 -28.74 -12.67 6.86
N GLY A 466 -29.99 -12.20 6.92
CA GLY A 466 -30.93 -12.60 7.96
C GLY A 466 -31.30 -14.08 7.84
N ALA A 467 -31.51 -14.74 8.97
CA ALA A 467 -32.03 -16.08 8.99
C ALA A 467 -33.53 -16.06 8.59
N LYS A 468 -33.89 -16.82 7.58
CA LYS A 468 -35.30 -17.24 7.41
C LYS A 468 -35.63 -18.17 8.57
N SER A 469 -36.91 -18.20 9.00
CA SER A 469 -37.35 -18.97 10.18
C SER A 469 -36.73 -20.39 10.20
N GLY A 470 -35.91 -20.68 11.19
CA GLY A 470 -35.22 -21.98 11.37
C GLY A 470 -33.84 -22.12 10.74
N ASP A 471 -33.37 -21.16 9.92
CA ASP A 471 -32.07 -21.23 9.26
C ASP A 471 -30.94 -20.65 10.13
N ARG A 472 -29.71 -21.08 9.81
CA ARG A 472 -28.51 -20.50 10.40
C ARG A 472 -28.19 -19.15 9.74
N VAL A 473 -27.66 -18.20 10.52
CA VAL A 473 -27.19 -16.92 9.99
C VAL A 473 -25.94 -17.15 9.11
N HIS A 474 -25.93 -16.58 7.93
CA HIS A 474 -24.85 -16.69 6.95
C HIS A 474 -24.30 -15.31 6.58
N ALA A 475 -23.07 -15.24 6.14
CA ALA A 475 -22.53 -14.08 5.46
C ALA A 475 -22.26 -14.44 3.99
N VAL A 476 -22.59 -13.53 3.09
CA VAL A 476 -22.35 -13.66 1.67
C VAL A 476 -21.15 -12.79 1.26
N PHE A 477 -20.26 -13.36 0.47
CA PHE A 477 -19.10 -12.71 -0.12
C PHE A 477 -19.13 -12.90 -1.64
N GLY A 478 -18.43 -12.03 -2.37
CA GLY A 478 -18.29 -12.18 -3.82
C GLY A 478 -18.87 -11.02 -4.61
N GLN A 479 -18.89 -11.17 -5.93
CA GLN A 479 -19.42 -10.19 -6.90
C GLN A 479 -19.69 -10.84 -8.26
N SER A 480 -20.39 -10.11 -9.12
CA SER A 480 -20.59 -10.49 -10.54
C SER A 480 -21.16 -11.90 -10.75
N GLY A 481 -22.07 -12.32 -9.86
CA GLY A 481 -22.76 -13.63 -10.00
C GLY A 481 -22.03 -14.82 -9.38
N GLN A 482 -20.81 -14.62 -8.83
CA GLN A 482 -20.09 -15.64 -8.07
C GLN A 482 -20.16 -15.31 -6.58
N TYR A 483 -21.10 -15.95 -5.88
CA TYR A 483 -21.34 -15.69 -4.47
C TYR A 483 -20.95 -16.89 -3.61
N ASN A 484 -20.19 -16.61 -2.54
CA ASN A 484 -19.80 -17.60 -1.54
C ASN A 484 -20.59 -17.32 -0.26
N THR A 485 -21.51 -18.21 0.09
CA THR A 485 -22.34 -18.10 1.30
C THR A 485 -21.75 -18.96 2.41
N ILE A 486 -21.36 -18.35 3.51
CA ILE A 486 -20.61 -18.99 4.57
C ILE A 486 -21.39 -18.85 5.91
N PRO A 487 -21.62 -19.94 6.63
CA PRO A 487 -22.19 -19.88 7.98
C PRO A 487 -21.32 -18.99 8.89
N THR A 488 -21.94 -18.07 9.62
CA THR A 488 -21.21 -17.13 10.49
C THR A 488 -20.40 -17.82 11.59
N SER A 489 -20.79 -19.04 11.98
CA SER A 489 -20.04 -19.89 12.93
C SER A 489 -18.67 -20.35 12.42
N ARG A 490 -18.39 -20.20 11.12
CA ARG A 490 -17.07 -20.51 10.51
C ARG A 490 -16.20 -19.28 10.26
N LEU A 491 -16.73 -18.08 10.58
CA LEU A 491 -16.05 -16.79 10.36
C LEU A 491 -15.45 -16.31 11.69
N GLU A 492 -14.14 -16.51 11.85
CA GLU A 492 -13.40 -16.12 13.06
C GLU A 492 -12.72 -14.75 12.91
N ASP A 493 -12.04 -14.54 11.77
CA ASP A 493 -11.20 -13.37 11.51
C ASP A 493 -11.94 -12.32 10.65
N VAL A 494 -13.02 -11.72 11.17
CA VAL A 494 -13.76 -10.66 10.48
C VAL A 494 -13.99 -9.45 11.37
N SER A 495 -14.13 -8.28 10.75
CA SER A 495 -14.46 -7.01 11.42
C SER A 495 -15.64 -6.33 10.76
N THR A 496 -16.44 -5.57 11.53
CA THR A 496 -17.50 -4.71 10.98
C THR A 496 -16.89 -3.60 10.14
N VAL A 497 -17.49 -3.30 8.98
CA VAL A 497 -16.94 -2.30 8.05
C VAL A 497 -18.00 -1.34 7.47
N HIS A 498 -18.80 -0.70 8.33
CA HIS A 498 -19.50 0.52 7.93
C HIS A 498 -18.48 1.61 7.54
N ALA A 499 -17.33 1.60 8.21
CA ALA A 499 -16.16 2.39 7.87
C ALA A 499 -14.91 1.49 7.78
N LEU A 500 -13.99 1.82 6.89
CA LEU A 500 -12.68 1.18 6.74
C LEU A 500 -11.59 2.22 6.45
N THR A 501 -10.32 1.84 6.50
CA THR A 501 -9.24 2.78 6.17
C THR A 501 -9.10 2.95 4.66
N ILE A 502 -8.66 4.14 4.21
CA ILE A 502 -8.32 4.40 2.80
C ILE A 502 -7.35 3.34 2.28
N HIS A 503 -6.35 2.91 3.07
CA HIS A 503 -5.43 1.82 2.69
C HIS A 503 -6.16 0.51 2.37
N LYS A 504 -7.15 0.13 3.18
CA LYS A 504 -7.91 -1.11 2.96
C LYS A 504 -8.93 -1.01 1.82
N SER A 505 -9.18 0.20 1.30
CA SER A 505 -10.04 0.42 0.13
C SER A 505 -9.30 0.28 -1.20
N GLN A 506 -7.96 0.13 -1.19
CA GLN A 506 -7.17 -0.07 -2.42
C GLN A 506 -7.71 -1.28 -3.20
N GLY A 507 -7.76 -1.18 -4.52
CA GLY A 507 -8.42 -2.16 -5.39
C GLY A 507 -9.96 -2.16 -5.34
N SER A 508 -10.60 -1.27 -4.57
CA SER A 508 -12.06 -1.14 -4.45
C SER A 508 -12.57 0.17 -5.03
N GLU A 509 -13.84 0.20 -5.40
CA GLU A 509 -14.56 1.39 -5.86
C GLU A 509 -15.97 1.40 -5.30
N TYR A 510 -16.52 2.58 -5.06
CA TYR A 510 -17.83 2.79 -4.43
C TYR A 510 -18.59 3.86 -5.21
N VAL A 511 -19.91 3.71 -5.29
CA VAL A 511 -20.75 4.70 -5.96
C VAL A 511 -20.65 6.04 -5.22
N HIS A 512 -20.75 6.01 -3.89
CA HIS A 512 -20.50 7.15 -3.02
C HIS A 512 -19.37 6.83 -2.03
N ALA A 513 -18.23 7.50 -2.15
CA ALA A 513 -17.14 7.43 -1.19
C ALA A 513 -17.23 8.64 -0.23
N VAL A 514 -17.18 8.37 1.07
CA VAL A 514 -17.08 9.38 2.13
C VAL A 514 -15.66 9.34 2.69
N VAL A 515 -14.81 10.26 2.29
CA VAL A 515 -13.40 10.33 2.73
C VAL A 515 -13.31 11.18 3.98
N VAL A 516 -12.89 10.57 5.09
CA VAL A 516 -12.81 11.23 6.40
C VAL A 516 -11.36 11.43 6.80
N LEU A 517 -10.97 12.69 6.91
CA LEU A 517 -9.65 13.10 7.38
C LEU A 517 -9.67 13.32 8.90
N PRO A 518 -8.50 13.23 9.59
CA PRO A 518 -8.45 13.49 11.02
C PRO A 518 -8.67 14.99 11.32
N GLU A 519 -9.08 15.29 12.54
CA GLU A 519 -9.30 16.67 12.98
C GLU A 519 -8.01 17.49 13.04
N ASN A 520 -6.92 16.85 13.40
CA ASN A 520 -5.61 17.47 13.55
C ASN A 520 -4.65 16.98 12.46
N ASN A 521 -3.63 17.79 12.18
CA ASN A 521 -2.55 17.38 11.29
C ASN A 521 -1.85 16.12 11.81
N SER A 522 -1.68 15.16 10.92
CA SER A 522 -1.06 13.87 11.20
C SER A 522 -0.04 13.52 10.11
N ARG A 523 1.01 12.77 10.48
CA ARG A 523 2.03 12.31 9.52
C ARG A 523 1.46 11.43 8.40
N ILE A 524 0.33 10.76 8.65
CA ILE A 524 -0.32 9.90 7.65
C ILE A 524 -1.08 10.71 6.58
N LEU A 525 -1.41 11.99 6.87
CA LEU A 525 -2.03 12.87 5.90
C LEU A 525 -1.03 13.25 4.83
N THR A 526 -1.16 12.61 3.68
CA THR A 526 -0.33 12.84 2.51
C THR A 526 -1.21 13.00 1.26
N ARG A 527 -0.61 13.57 0.23
CA ARG A 527 -1.24 13.77 -1.08
C ARG A 527 -1.76 12.46 -1.66
N GLU A 528 -0.96 11.41 -1.60
CA GLU A 528 -1.26 10.09 -2.13
C GLU A 528 -2.39 9.42 -1.33
N LEU A 529 -2.47 9.67 -0.01
CA LEU A 529 -3.59 9.19 0.79
C LEU A 529 -4.90 9.84 0.35
N LEU A 530 -4.91 11.17 0.25
CA LEU A 530 -6.09 11.93 -0.18
C LEU A 530 -6.47 11.55 -1.62
N TYR A 531 -5.51 11.51 -2.54
CA TYR A 531 -5.72 11.10 -3.93
C TYR A 531 -6.31 9.69 -4.03
N THR A 532 -5.76 8.74 -3.26
CA THR A 532 -6.29 7.37 -3.23
C THR A 532 -7.73 7.35 -2.73
N GLY A 533 -8.06 8.11 -1.69
CA GLY A 533 -9.43 8.22 -1.17
C GLY A 533 -10.39 8.82 -2.18
N VAL A 534 -10.04 9.97 -2.78
CA VAL A 534 -10.82 10.66 -3.81
C VAL A 534 -11.14 9.74 -4.98
N THR A 535 -10.15 9.00 -5.45
CA THR A 535 -10.27 8.11 -6.62
C THR A 535 -11.04 6.79 -6.34
N ARG A 536 -11.50 6.57 -5.10
CA ARG A 536 -12.41 5.44 -4.80
C ARG A 536 -13.87 5.71 -5.19
N ALA A 537 -14.23 6.99 -5.37
CA ALA A 537 -15.58 7.37 -5.80
C ALA A 537 -15.78 7.11 -7.29
N ILE A 538 -16.99 6.63 -7.65
CA ILE A 538 -17.42 6.48 -9.05
C ILE A 538 -18.44 7.56 -9.42
N GLY A 539 -19.42 7.84 -8.55
CA GLY A 539 -20.53 8.75 -8.81
C GLY A 539 -20.61 9.93 -7.86
N LYS A 540 -20.34 9.73 -6.58
CA LYS A 540 -20.43 10.79 -5.55
C LYS A 540 -19.26 10.72 -4.59
N LEU A 541 -18.72 11.88 -4.24
CA LEU A 541 -17.65 12.02 -3.25
C LEU A 541 -18.07 13.00 -2.16
N THR A 542 -17.88 12.62 -0.90
CA THR A 542 -17.94 13.54 0.24
C THR A 542 -16.59 13.57 0.92
N ILE A 543 -15.98 14.76 1.07
CA ILE A 543 -14.76 14.95 1.85
C ILE A 543 -15.12 15.56 3.19
N VAL A 544 -14.75 14.89 4.28
CA VAL A 544 -14.90 15.37 5.65
C VAL A 544 -13.53 15.77 6.17
N GLY A 545 -13.36 17.04 6.47
CA GLY A 545 -12.09 17.57 6.99
C GLY A 545 -12.10 19.09 7.08
N THR A 546 -11.29 19.64 7.98
CA THR A 546 -11.08 21.09 8.05
C THR A 546 -10.27 21.56 6.84
N ARG A 547 -10.39 22.87 6.51
CA ARG A 547 -9.59 23.47 5.46
C ARG A 547 -8.09 23.21 5.66
N SER A 548 -7.61 23.32 6.90
CA SER A 548 -6.19 23.10 7.23
C SER A 548 -5.74 21.65 7.03
N THR A 549 -6.57 20.67 7.36
CA THR A 549 -6.21 19.25 7.17
C THR A 549 -6.21 18.85 5.70
N ILE A 550 -7.17 19.35 4.92
CA ILE A 550 -7.22 19.13 3.47
C ILE A 550 -5.99 19.77 2.80
N GLN A 551 -5.70 21.03 3.14
CA GLN A 551 -4.53 21.75 2.63
C GLN A 551 -3.23 20.99 2.95
N SER A 552 -3.05 20.61 4.21
CA SER A 552 -1.86 19.86 4.63
C SER A 552 -1.70 18.51 3.90
N ALA A 553 -2.81 17.83 3.62
CA ALA A 553 -2.78 16.61 2.81
C ALA A 553 -2.31 16.88 1.38
N ILE A 554 -2.84 17.93 0.71
CA ILE A 554 -2.47 18.27 -0.67
C ILE A 554 -1.00 18.69 -0.77
N GLU A 555 -0.51 19.48 0.19
CA GLU A 555 0.85 20.05 0.18
C GLU A 555 1.93 19.03 0.57
N ARG A 556 1.58 17.92 1.20
CA ARG A 556 2.53 16.92 1.70
C ARG A 556 2.60 15.68 0.81
N PRO A 557 3.51 15.60 -0.17
CA PRO A 557 3.75 14.36 -0.91
C PRO A 557 4.49 13.34 -0.03
N ILE A 558 4.25 12.04 -0.28
CA ILE A 558 5.08 10.98 0.27
C ILE A 558 6.47 11.08 -0.34
N ARG A 559 7.48 11.27 0.50
CA ARG A 559 8.88 11.33 0.07
C ARG A 559 9.64 10.17 0.69
N ARG A 560 9.68 9.04 0.02
CA ARG A 560 10.49 7.90 0.45
C ARG A 560 11.93 8.07 -0.02
N ALA A 561 12.88 7.92 0.91
CA ALA A 561 14.28 7.90 0.55
C ALA A 561 14.62 6.57 -0.12
N SER A 562 15.11 6.64 -1.37
CA SER A 562 15.51 5.53 -2.22
C SER A 562 16.63 6.00 -3.15
N GLY A 563 17.53 5.12 -3.55
CA GLY A 563 18.51 5.37 -4.62
C GLY A 563 18.09 4.74 -5.94
N LEU A 564 16.95 4.02 -6.00
CA LEU A 564 16.57 3.27 -7.18
C LEU A 564 16.39 4.16 -8.41
N ALA A 565 15.68 5.28 -8.28
CA ALA A 565 15.47 6.21 -9.39
C ALA A 565 16.78 6.75 -10.02
N THR A 566 17.86 6.83 -9.23
CA THR A 566 19.18 7.29 -9.73
C THR A 566 19.98 6.17 -10.40
N ARG A 567 19.54 4.92 -10.30
CA ARG A 567 20.16 3.74 -10.92
C ARG A 567 19.42 3.28 -12.18
N LEU A 568 18.19 3.76 -12.38
CA LEU A 568 17.34 3.50 -13.54
C LEU A 568 17.51 4.54 -14.64
#